data_c764bb9d79dfd874e5e347adbaf6bb1d
#
_entry.id   c764bb9d79dfd874e5e347adbaf6bb1d
#
_cell.length_a   1.000
_cell.length_b   1.000
_cell.length_c   1.000
_cell.angle_alpha   90.00
_cell.angle_beta   90.00
_cell.angle_gamma   90.00
#
_symmetry.space_group_name_H-M   'P 1'
#
loop_
_entity.id
_entity.type
_entity.pdbx_description
1 polymer ?
#
loop_
_entity_poly.entity_id
_entity_poly.type
_entity_poly.pdbx_seq_one_letter_code
_entity_poly.pdbx_strand_id
1 'polypeptide(L)'
;TTERAELLIEQSEQTTRLAKLEADLRRNQLDFAQHTLDRHRISTPISGMVVQVSFHPGEWVETGKSIARVLRLNRLGCEGRVAADAVDVSMIGSPVRITIRPPNRKSVTLSGQLTFVDPQVSRIKKDVLVRAEFDNAKLTILPGMAAEIEITGQSKITKVGHPANK
;
A
#
# COMPACT_ATOMS: atom_id res chain seq x y z
N THR A 1 -18.45 -41.84 52.41
CA THR A 1 -19.45 -41.28 51.47
C THR A 1 -18.98 -39.97 50.80
N THR A 2 -18.24 -39.13 51.47
CA THR A 2 -17.76 -37.82 50.97
C THR A 2 -16.68 -37.98 49.91
N GLU A 3 -15.71 -38.83 50.11
CA GLU A 3 -14.58 -39.15 49.23
C GLU A 3 -15.03 -39.67 47.85
N ARG A 4 -16.12 -40.45 47.81
CA ARG A 4 -16.69 -40.95 46.56
C ARG A 4 -17.41 -39.87 45.76
N ALA A 5 -17.98 -38.88 46.43
CA ALA A 5 -18.62 -37.76 45.81
C ALA A 5 -17.57 -36.79 45.24
N GLU A 6 -16.45 -36.58 45.90
CA GLU A 6 -15.34 -35.79 45.45
C GLU A 6 -14.69 -36.37 44.18
N LEU A 7 -14.47 -37.68 44.13
CA LEU A 7 -13.96 -38.38 42.97
C LEU A 7 -14.90 -38.29 41.74
N LEU A 8 -16.21 -38.33 41.98
CA LEU A 8 -17.19 -38.18 40.90
C LEU A 8 -17.22 -36.76 40.34
N ILE A 9 -17.04 -35.75 41.18
CA ILE A 9 -16.94 -34.35 40.77
C ILE A 9 -15.66 -34.16 39.94
N GLU A 10 -14.54 -34.66 40.41
CA GLU A 10 -13.26 -34.54 39.70
C GLU A 10 -13.31 -35.26 38.33
N GLN A 11 -13.90 -36.45 38.25
CA GLN A 11 -14.11 -37.12 36.97
C GLN A 11 -15.02 -36.34 36.03
N SER A 12 -16.09 -35.71 36.56
CA SER A 12 -17.00 -34.89 35.76
C SER A 12 -16.30 -33.63 35.22
N GLU A 13 -15.48 -32.99 36.04
CA GLU A 13 -14.69 -31.83 35.63
C GLU A 13 -13.67 -32.18 34.55
N GLN A 14 -12.96 -33.31 34.71
CA GLN A 14 -12.03 -33.81 33.70
C GLN A 14 -12.73 -34.13 32.38
N THR A 15 -13.88 -34.80 32.43
CA THR A 15 -14.68 -35.11 31.25
C THR A 15 -15.16 -33.84 30.54
N THR A 16 -15.62 -32.87 31.30
CA THR A 16 -16.02 -31.54 30.78
C THR A 16 -14.85 -30.79 30.15
N ARG A 17 -13.69 -30.89 30.77
CA ARG A 17 -12.46 -30.24 30.24
C ARG A 17 -12.02 -30.91 28.93
N LEU A 18 -12.06 -32.25 28.86
CA LEU A 18 -11.75 -32.99 27.63
C LEU A 18 -12.73 -32.61 26.49
N ALA A 19 -14.03 -32.60 26.80
CA ALA A 19 -15.04 -32.20 25.82
C ALA A 19 -14.85 -30.77 25.29
N LYS A 20 -14.43 -29.82 26.15
CA LYS A 20 -14.09 -28.48 25.72
C LYS A 20 -12.88 -28.48 24.82
N LEU A 21 -11.81 -29.16 25.18
CA LEU A 21 -10.62 -29.28 24.35
C LEU A 21 -10.89 -29.88 22.96
N GLU A 22 -11.73 -30.92 22.93
CA GLU A 22 -12.16 -31.50 21.65
C GLU A 22 -12.99 -30.52 20.80
N ALA A 23 -13.88 -29.77 21.43
CA ALA A 23 -14.65 -28.74 20.74
C ALA A 23 -13.76 -27.64 20.18
N ASP A 24 -12.77 -27.16 20.95
CA ASP A 24 -11.79 -26.16 20.52
C ASP A 24 -10.91 -26.68 19.36
N LEU A 25 -10.49 -27.94 19.46
CA LEU A 25 -9.72 -28.56 18.37
C LEU A 25 -10.53 -28.63 17.06
N ARG A 26 -11.80 -29.05 17.13
CA ARG A 26 -12.66 -29.09 15.94
C ARG A 26 -12.94 -27.69 15.38
N ARG A 27 -13.08 -26.70 16.25
CA ARG A 27 -13.23 -25.29 15.83
C ARG A 27 -11.99 -24.79 15.10
N ASN A 28 -10.80 -25.04 15.64
CA ASN A 28 -9.55 -24.69 14.98
C ASN A 28 -9.38 -25.39 13.63
N GLN A 29 -9.80 -26.67 13.53
CA GLN A 29 -9.78 -27.39 12.25
C GLN A 29 -10.73 -26.77 11.22
N LEU A 30 -11.92 -26.36 11.64
CA LEU A 30 -12.87 -25.65 10.78
C LEU A 30 -12.32 -24.32 10.30
N ASP A 31 -11.79 -23.51 11.23
CA ASP A 31 -11.20 -22.21 10.92
C ASP A 31 -10.01 -22.37 9.94
N PHE A 32 -9.17 -23.37 10.16
CA PHE A 32 -8.08 -23.66 9.22
C PHE A 32 -8.59 -24.04 7.83
N ALA A 33 -9.63 -24.87 7.74
CA ALA A 33 -10.22 -25.25 6.47
C ALA A 33 -10.87 -24.05 5.75
N GLN A 34 -11.54 -23.18 6.49
CA GLN A 34 -12.11 -21.93 5.96
C GLN A 34 -11.02 -20.99 5.45
N HIS A 35 -9.98 -20.73 6.23
CA HIS A 35 -8.84 -19.93 5.79
C HIS A 35 -8.15 -20.51 4.56
N THR A 36 -8.07 -21.84 4.47
CA THR A 36 -7.51 -22.49 3.28
C THR A 36 -8.40 -22.25 2.06
N LEU A 37 -9.71 -22.35 2.21
CA LEU A 37 -10.67 -22.06 1.13
C LEU A 37 -10.61 -20.58 0.71
N ASP A 38 -10.56 -19.64 1.66
CA ASP A 38 -10.48 -18.21 1.40
C ASP A 38 -9.22 -17.84 0.61
N ARG A 39 -8.11 -18.52 0.85
CA ARG A 39 -6.86 -18.33 0.10
C ARG A 39 -6.95 -18.74 -1.37
N HIS A 40 -7.93 -19.55 -1.76
CA HIS A 40 -8.19 -19.87 -3.16
C HIS A 40 -8.97 -18.75 -3.87
N ARG A 41 -9.53 -17.80 -3.13
CA ARG A 41 -10.21 -16.64 -3.68
C ARG A 41 -9.29 -15.42 -3.63
N ILE A 42 -8.75 -15.05 -4.78
CA ILE A 42 -7.84 -13.92 -4.88
C ILE A 42 -8.65 -12.66 -5.11
N SER A 43 -8.51 -11.69 -4.21
CA SER A 43 -9.13 -10.37 -4.31
C SER A 43 -8.10 -9.27 -4.13
N THR A 44 -8.35 -8.12 -4.77
CA THR A 44 -7.50 -6.95 -4.57
C THR A 44 -7.95 -6.15 -3.34
N PRO A 45 -7.03 -5.74 -2.44
CA PRO A 45 -7.34 -4.90 -1.30
C PRO A 45 -7.50 -3.42 -1.67
N ILE A 46 -7.20 -3.04 -2.92
CA ILE A 46 -7.25 -1.66 -3.41
C ILE A 46 -8.19 -1.54 -4.60
N SER A 47 -8.89 -0.41 -4.66
CA SER A 47 -9.63 -0.02 -5.87
C SER A 47 -8.67 0.56 -6.90
N GLY A 48 -8.70 0.07 -8.13
CA GLY A 48 -7.77 0.49 -9.17
C GLY A 48 -8.08 -0.13 -10.52
N MET A 49 -7.21 0.14 -11.48
CA MET A 49 -7.25 -0.41 -12.82
C MET A 49 -6.33 -1.64 -12.90
N VAL A 50 -6.86 -2.75 -13.40
CA VAL A 50 -6.06 -3.92 -13.71
C VAL A 50 -5.27 -3.63 -14.99
N VAL A 51 -3.95 -3.58 -14.88
CA VAL A 51 -3.06 -3.26 -16.01
C VAL A 51 -2.39 -4.48 -16.61
N GLN A 52 -2.37 -5.57 -15.88
CA GLN A 52 -1.79 -6.82 -16.35
C GLN A 52 -2.50 -7.99 -15.68
N VAL A 53 -2.80 -9.00 -16.45
CA VAL A 53 -3.21 -10.33 -15.98
C VAL A 53 -2.20 -11.32 -16.55
N SER A 54 -1.56 -12.09 -15.67
CA SER A 54 -0.44 -12.96 -16.04
C SER A 54 -0.86 -14.39 -16.36
N PHE A 55 -2.09 -14.79 -16.02
CA PHE A 55 -2.59 -16.14 -16.19
C PHE A 55 -3.99 -16.16 -16.79
N HIS A 56 -4.30 -17.19 -17.54
CA HIS A 56 -5.62 -17.42 -18.13
C HIS A 56 -6.39 -18.51 -17.36
N PRO A 57 -7.70 -18.53 -17.46
CA PRO A 57 -8.49 -19.61 -16.86
C PRO A 57 -8.04 -20.98 -17.34
N GLY A 58 -7.81 -21.91 -16.42
CA GLY A 58 -7.32 -23.27 -16.71
C GLY A 58 -5.80 -23.44 -16.58
N GLU A 59 -5.05 -22.37 -16.43
CA GLU A 59 -3.60 -22.45 -16.22
C GLU A 59 -3.26 -22.78 -14.76
N TRP A 60 -2.21 -23.55 -14.58
CA TRP A 60 -1.67 -23.85 -13.25
C TRP A 60 -0.88 -22.67 -12.70
N VAL A 61 -1.19 -22.28 -11.48
CA VAL A 61 -0.53 -21.18 -10.79
C VAL A 61 0.23 -21.70 -9.58
N GLU A 62 1.53 -21.48 -9.57
CA GLU A 62 2.37 -21.80 -8.42
C GLU A 62 2.18 -20.76 -7.30
N THR A 63 2.35 -21.21 -6.06
CA THR A 63 2.30 -20.34 -4.88
C THR A 63 3.38 -19.24 -4.98
N GLY A 64 2.98 -17.98 -4.73
CA GLY A 64 3.88 -16.83 -4.77
C GLY A 64 4.03 -16.16 -6.14
N LYS A 65 3.39 -16.67 -7.19
CA LYS A 65 3.38 -16.00 -8.49
C LYS A 65 2.42 -14.82 -8.51
N SER A 66 2.82 -13.75 -9.19
CA SER A 66 1.97 -12.57 -9.41
C SER A 66 0.91 -12.86 -10.47
N ILE A 67 -0.35 -12.82 -10.09
CA ILE A 67 -1.48 -13.14 -10.98
C ILE A 67 -1.96 -11.93 -11.76
N ALA A 68 -2.03 -10.79 -11.10
CA ALA A 68 -2.48 -9.55 -11.72
C ALA A 68 -1.76 -8.36 -11.10
N ARG A 69 -1.66 -7.30 -11.88
CA ARG A 69 -1.13 -6.01 -11.43
C ARG A 69 -2.25 -4.98 -11.45
N VAL A 70 -2.53 -4.40 -10.29
CA VAL A 70 -3.55 -3.37 -10.12
C VAL A 70 -2.87 -2.05 -9.77
N LEU A 71 -3.20 -0.99 -10.49
CA LEU A 71 -2.71 0.36 -10.23
C LEU A 71 -3.83 1.23 -9.68
N ARG A 72 -3.55 1.93 -8.61
CA ARG A 72 -4.41 3.01 -8.13
C ARG A 72 -4.10 4.27 -8.93
N LEU A 73 -5.08 4.79 -9.66
CA LEU A 73 -4.90 5.96 -10.52
C LEU A 73 -5.55 7.23 -9.98
N ASN A 74 -6.45 7.12 -9.00
CA ASN A 74 -7.16 8.26 -8.41
C ASN A 74 -6.26 9.15 -7.54
N ARG A 75 -5.17 8.61 -7.02
CA ARG A 75 -4.17 9.34 -6.23
C ARG A 75 -2.79 8.92 -6.69
N LEU A 76 -2.00 9.89 -7.11
CA LEU A 76 -0.67 9.67 -7.67
C LEU A 76 0.39 10.37 -6.83
N GLY A 77 1.56 9.74 -6.76
CA GLY A 77 2.77 10.32 -6.18
C GLY A 77 3.67 10.90 -7.27
N CYS A 78 4.26 12.04 -7.00
CA CYS A 78 5.31 12.63 -7.80
C CYS A 78 6.60 12.67 -6.97
N GLU A 79 7.69 12.14 -7.50
CA GLU A 79 9.00 12.20 -6.88
C GLU A 79 9.91 13.16 -7.65
N GLY A 80 10.66 13.97 -6.93
CA GLY A 80 11.61 14.91 -7.52
C GLY A 80 12.81 15.12 -6.62
N ARG A 81 13.86 15.72 -7.17
CA ARG A 81 15.04 16.12 -6.41
C ARG A 81 15.12 17.63 -6.34
N VAL A 82 15.45 18.12 -5.17
CA VAL A 82 15.44 19.53 -4.79
C VAL A 82 16.77 19.87 -4.18
N ALA A 83 17.26 21.09 -4.38
CA ALA A 83 18.45 21.57 -3.68
C ALA A 83 18.24 21.48 -2.15
N ALA A 84 19.24 21.00 -1.44
CA ALA A 84 19.13 20.71 0.00
C ALA A 84 18.89 21.95 0.86
N ASP A 85 19.27 23.11 0.38
CA ASP A 85 19.05 24.43 1.01
C ASP A 85 17.63 24.97 0.83
N ALA A 86 16.86 24.38 -0.09
CA ALA A 86 15.52 24.83 -0.44
C ALA A 86 14.41 24.04 0.29
N VAL A 87 14.73 22.96 1.01
CA VAL A 87 13.74 22.07 1.63
C VAL A 87 14.21 21.56 2.98
N ASP A 88 13.30 21.58 3.93
CA ASP A 88 13.47 21.03 5.27
C ASP A 88 12.38 19.97 5.57
N VAL A 89 12.69 19.02 6.45
CA VAL A 89 11.75 17.97 6.92
C VAL A 89 10.49 18.58 7.55
N SER A 90 10.59 19.77 8.17
CA SER A 90 9.44 20.48 8.72
C SER A 90 8.41 20.91 7.66
N MET A 91 8.78 20.92 6.39
CA MET A 91 7.88 21.25 5.27
C MET A 91 6.94 20.11 4.86
N ILE A 92 7.05 18.94 5.46
CA ILE A 92 6.10 17.84 5.22
C ILE A 92 4.68 18.33 5.57
N GLY A 93 3.72 18.08 4.65
CA GLY A 93 2.35 18.59 4.75
C GLY A 93 2.13 19.94 4.04
N SER A 94 3.18 20.63 3.63
CA SER A 94 3.04 21.88 2.89
C SER A 94 2.37 21.69 1.53
N PRO A 95 1.55 22.67 1.09
CA PRO A 95 0.94 22.63 -0.22
C PRO A 95 2.01 22.81 -1.31
N VAL A 96 1.92 22.02 -2.35
CA VAL A 96 2.80 22.08 -3.52
C VAL A 96 1.98 22.23 -4.80
N ARG A 97 2.56 22.90 -5.77
CA ARG A 97 2.02 22.99 -7.12
C ARG A 97 2.76 21.97 -7.99
N ILE A 98 2.01 21.13 -8.67
CA ILE A 98 2.58 20.09 -9.54
C ILE A 98 2.13 20.38 -10.96
N THR A 99 3.08 20.68 -11.84
CA THR A 99 2.83 20.93 -13.26
C THR A 99 3.28 19.72 -14.06
N ILE A 100 2.33 19.07 -14.72
CA ILE A 100 2.57 17.86 -15.51
C ILE A 100 2.46 18.21 -16.98
N ARG A 101 3.39 17.71 -17.78
CA ARG A 101 3.43 17.92 -19.23
C ARG A 101 3.14 16.62 -19.96
N PRO A 102 1.87 16.31 -20.23
CA PRO A 102 1.54 15.14 -21.03
C PRO A 102 2.06 15.30 -22.46
N PRO A 103 2.49 14.22 -23.13
CA PRO A 103 2.84 14.28 -24.54
C PRO A 103 1.62 14.71 -25.37
N ASN A 104 1.82 15.65 -26.29
CA ASN A 104 0.79 16.16 -27.22
C ASN A 104 -0.44 16.83 -26.57
N ARG A 105 -0.34 17.29 -25.32
CA ARG A 105 -1.40 18.02 -24.62
C ARG A 105 -0.84 19.23 -23.89
N LYS A 106 -1.71 20.17 -23.56
CA LYS A 106 -1.36 21.32 -22.71
C LYS A 106 -0.93 20.84 -21.33
N SER A 107 0.01 21.54 -20.72
CA SER A 107 0.41 21.29 -19.32
C SER A 107 -0.79 21.42 -18.40
N VAL A 108 -0.86 20.53 -17.42
CA VAL A 108 -1.89 20.53 -16.38
C VAL A 108 -1.22 20.85 -15.05
N THR A 109 -1.75 21.83 -14.35
CA THR A 109 -1.27 22.21 -13.01
C THR A 109 -2.28 21.75 -11.98
N LEU A 110 -1.80 21.02 -10.99
CA LEU A 110 -2.58 20.44 -9.89
C LEU A 110 -1.98 20.89 -8.56
N SER A 111 -2.83 20.97 -7.55
CA SER A 111 -2.41 21.15 -6.17
C SER A 111 -2.21 19.79 -5.51
N GLY A 112 -1.11 19.67 -4.77
CA GLY A 112 -0.78 18.47 -3.99
C GLY A 112 -0.23 18.84 -2.62
N GLN A 113 0.21 17.85 -1.88
CA GLN A 113 0.85 17.99 -0.59
C GLN A 113 2.20 17.28 -0.60
N LEU A 114 3.19 17.89 0.03
CA LEU A 114 4.49 17.29 0.26
C LEU A 114 4.35 16.19 1.34
N THR A 115 4.58 14.94 0.99
CA THR A 115 4.38 13.80 1.90
C THR A 115 5.68 13.27 2.47
N PHE A 116 6.79 13.52 1.79
CA PHE A 116 8.08 13.02 2.22
C PHE A 116 9.22 13.93 1.78
N VAL A 117 10.17 14.11 2.66
CA VAL A 117 11.47 14.75 2.42
C VAL A 117 12.53 13.80 2.95
N ASP A 118 13.45 13.38 2.08
CA ASP A 118 14.55 12.50 2.48
C ASP A 118 15.53 13.26 3.40
N PRO A 119 15.79 12.78 4.62
CA PRO A 119 16.77 13.40 5.50
C PRO A 119 18.22 13.27 4.99
N GLN A 120 18.46 12.45 3.97
CA GLN A 120 19.78 12.23 3.40
C GLN A 120 20.04 13.17 2.23
N VAL A 121 21.06 14.01 2.39
CA VAL A 121 21.55 14.89 1.33
C VAL A 121 22.54 14.12 0.45
N SER A 122 22.34 14.14 -0.86
CA SER A 122 23.32 13.61 -1.81
C SER A 122 24.62 14.44 -1.75
N ARG A 123 25.71 13.82 -1.38
CA ARG A 123 27.03 14.49 -1.25
C ARG A 123 27.55 15.06 -2.57
N ILE A 124 27.18 14.42 -3.68
CA ILE A 124 27.67 14.80 -5.02
C ILE A 124 26.83 15.94 -5.61
N LYS A 125 25.49 15.81 -5.51
CA LYS A 125 24.57 16.75 -6.17
C LYS A 125 24.02 17.81 -5.23
N LYS A 126 24.24 17.68 -3.92
CA LYS A 126 23.68 18.54 -2.87
C LYS A 126 22.16 18.69 -2.99
N ASP A 127 21.50 17.61 -3.39
CA ASP A 127 20.06 17.54 -3.56
C ASP A 127 19.44 16.52 -2.59
N VAL A 128 18.15 16.70 -2.34
CA VAL A 128 17.30 15.88 -1.46
C VAL A 128 16.16 15.31 -2.29
N LEU A 129 15.79 14.06 -2.05
CA LEU A 129 14.60 13.46 -2.66
C LEU A 129 13.36 13.96 -1.93
N VAL A 130 12.38 14.44 -2.67
CA VAL A 130 11.06 14.81 -2.15
C VAL A 130 9.98 14.03 -2.86
N ARG A 131 8.90 13.76 -2.13
CA ARG A 131 7.69 13.12 -2.69
C ARG A 131 6.48 13.97 -2.34
N ALA A 132 5.66 14.21 -3.33
CA ALA A 132 4.38 14.88 -3.18
C ALA A 132 3.26 13.99 -3.72
N GLU A 133 2.09 14.05 -3.09
CA GLU A 133 0.90 13.36 -3.55
C GLU A 133 -0.16 14.35 -4.01
N PHE A 134 -0.92 13.94 -5.01
CA PHE A 134 -2.02 14.74 -5.57
C PHE A 134 -3.17 13.85 -6.04
N ASP A 135 -4.37 14.42 -6.05
CA ASP A 135 -5.55 13.74 -6.53
C ASP A 135 -5.68 13.83 -8.05
N ASN A 136 -5.95 12.69 -8.67
CA ASN A 136 -6.17 12.52 -10.10
C ASN A 136 -7.61 12.09 -10.37
N ALA A 137 -8.57 12.88 -9.90
CA ALA A 137 -10.00 12.55 -9.96
C ALA A 137 -10.50 12.31 -11.41
N LYS A 138 -9.92 12.99 -12.39
CA LYS A 138 -10.28 12.85 -13.81
C LYS A 138 -9.56 11.70 -14.52
N LEU A 139 -8.66 10.99 -13.83
CA LEU A 139 -7.85 9.90 -14.38
C LEU A 139 -7.10 10.27 -15.68
N THR A 140 -6.80 11.55 -15.86
CA THR A 140 -6.14 12.06 -17.09
C THR A 140 -4.63 11.96 -17.03
N ILE A 141 -4.08 11.83 -15.84
CA ILE A 141 -2.65 11.72 -15.60
C ILE A 141 -2.30 10.23 -15.47
N LEU A 142 -1.32 9.80 -16.23
CA LEU A 142 -0.84 8.44 -16.16
C LEU A 142 0.52 8.37 -15.45
N PRO A 143 0.80 7.30 -14.71
CA PRO A 143 2.14 7.06 -14.18
C PRO A 143 3.18 7.05 -15.29
N GLY A 144 4.36 7.59 -15.04
CA GLY A 144 5.44 7.72 -16.03
C GLY A 144 5.52 9.07 -16.73
N MET A 145 4.55 9.97 -16.51
CA MET A 145 4.61 11.32 -17.07
C MET A 145 5.62 12.19 -16.31
N ALA A 146 6.31 13.06 -17.05
CA ALA A 146 7.19 14.06 -16.45
C ALA A 146 6.37 15.12 -15.70
N ALA A 147 6.83 15.46 -14.50
CA ALA A 147 6.20 16.44 -13.64
C ALA A 147 7.22 17.40 -13.05
N GLU A 148 6.79 18.60 -12.78
CA GLU A 148 7.55 19.65 -12.11
C GLU A 148 6.85 19.98 -10.78
N ILE A 149 7.60 19.95 -9.67
CA ILE A 149 7.09 20.29 -8.34
C ILE A 149 7.56 21.68 -7.97
N GLU A 150 6.64 22.54 -7.58
CA GLU A 150 6.90 23.85 -7.04
C GLU A 150 6.35 23.94 -5.61
N ILE A 151 7.23 24.13 -4.63
CA ILE A 151 6.85 24.25 -3.22
C ILE A 151 6.45 25.71 -2.98
N THR A 152 5.24 25.93 -2.46
CA THR A 152 4.70 27.27 -2.24
C THR A 152 5.55 28.01 -1.21
N GLY A 153 6.20 29.10 -1.64
CA GLY A 153 7.04 29.94 -0.78
C GLY A 153 8.52 29.94 -1.09
N GLN A 154 9.00 29.12 -2.03
CA GLN A 154 10.40 29.10 -2.47
C GLN A 154 10.53 28.86 -3.98
N SER A 155 11.70 29.20 -4.53
CA SER A 155 12.04 29.18 -5.94
C SER A 155 11.70 27.87 -6.66
N LYS A 156 11.35 28.02 -7.95
CA LYS A 156 11.09 26.93 -8.91
C LYS A 156 12.09 25.80 -8.82
N ILE A 157 11.57 24.62 -8.65
CA ILE A 157 12.34 23.40 -8.67
C ILE A 157 11.96 22.61 -9.92
N THR A 158 12.89 22.53 -10.82
CA THR A 158 12.78 21.72 -12.03
C THR A 158 13.46 20.39 -11.77
N LYS A 159 12.75 19.28 -11.78
CA LYS A 159 13.05 18.08 -12.57
C LYS A 159 12.18 16.87 -12.22
N VAL A 160 11.58 16.40 -13.27
CA VAL A 160 11.35 15.03 -13.74
C VAL A 160 11.48 13.97 -12.65
N GLY A 161 10.34 13.64 -12.07
CA GLY A 161 10.20 12.48 -11.23
C GLY A 161 9.54 11.34 -11.99
N HIS A 162 10.14 10.17 -11.98
CA HIS A 162 9.46 8.95 -12.32
C HIS A 162 8.43 8.69 -11.23
N PRO A 163 7.14 8.49 -11.52
CA PRO A 163 6.19 8.12 -10.48
C PRO A 163 6.62 6.78 -9.89
N ALA A 164 6.90 6.79 -8.59
CA ALA A 164 7.15 5.57 -7.86
C ALA A 164 5.87 4.74 -7.80
N ASN A 165 5.98 3.54 -8.28
CA ASN A 165 4.97 2.52 -8.17
C ASN A 165 5.26 1.71 -6.90
N LYS A 166 4.41 1.81 -5.88
CA LYS A 166 4.36 0.87 -4.76
C LYS A 166 3.21 -0.07 -4.92
#